data_c575a69d03aae0bf00c63cdd539ebaf6
#
_entry.id   c575a69d03aae0bf00c63cdd539ebaf6
#
_cell.length_a   1.000
_cell.length_b   1.000
_cell.length_c   1.000
_cell.angle_alpha   90.00
_cell.angle_beta   90.00
_cell.angle_gamma   90.00
#
_symmetry.space_group_name_H-M   'P 1'
#
loop_
_entity.id
_entity.type
_entity.pdbx_description
1 polymer ?
#
loop_
_entity_poly.entity_id
_entity_poly.type
_entity_poly.pdbx_seq_one_letter_code
_entity_poly.pdbx_strand_id
1 'polypeptide(L)'
;MHKPRLLVAALSLGFCAQWAVAAPVVPERLLKVDKLVYCSGMDSPPLVSFDEAQKPKGLTVDLGLEIAKRLGDKKVEWRVIPFSGLLPALLARQCDMIVDQLFDKPERREVIDIVNYMYSSQAVVVPKGNPKGLKTLADLSAGKVAVLNGSTIKTLLDAENETLAKAGKPPMKLVVYNSDTDAFQALRISQVDAYGTTVETAGYYAAMAPDLFEEGVPAFSRILTGLGIRKDDPQLTAAVQQVIGDMRSDGSYSQLLGKWHVASDTLD
;
A
#
# COMPACT_ATOMS: atom_id res chain seq x y z
N MET A 1 -66.50 -37.75 -33.23
CA MET A 1 -66.57 -36.92 -32.03
C MET A 1 -65.11 -36.76 -31.53
N HIS A 2 -64.44 -35.65 -31.92
CA HIS A 2 -63.03 -35.33 -31.54
C HIS A 2 -63.05 -34.27 -30.47
N LYS A 3 -62.47 -34.57 -29.29
CA LYS A 3 -62.26 -33.59 -28.18
C LYS A 3 -60.88 -32.93 -28.35
N PRO A 4 -60.79 -31.60 -28.29
CA PRO A 4 -59.48 -30.92 -28.28
C PRO A 4 -58.87 -30.96 -26.89
N ARG A 5 -57.58 -31.32 -26.80
CA ARG A 5 -56.71 -31.17 -25.60
C ARG A 5 -56.15 -29.76 -25.54
N LEU A 6 -56.52 -29.00 -24.55
CA LEU A 6 -55.88 -27.73 -24.19
C LEU A 6 -54.51 -28.02 -23.53
N LEU A 7 -53.44 -27.57 -24.14
CA LEU A 7 -52.11 -27.48 -23.48
C LEU A 7 -52.02 -26.15 -22.72
N VAL A 8 -51.91 -26.23 -21.43
CA VAL A 8 -51.61 -25.09 -20.55
C VAL A 8 -50.07 -24.98 -20.47
N ALA A 9 -49.49 -23.97 -21.10
CA ALA A 9 -48.09 -23.62 -20.97
C ALA A 9 -47.92 -22.80 -19.68
N ALA A 10 -47.27 -23.38 -18.67
CA ALA A 10 -46.87 -22.66 -17.47
C ALA A 10 -45.60 -21.85 -17.75
N LEU A 11 -45.72 -20.53 -17.87
CA LEU A 11 -44.57 -19.60 -17.87
C LEU A 11 -44.05 -19.50 -16.43
N SER A 12 -42.90 -20.11 -16.17
CA SER A 12 -42.11 -19.88 -14.95
C SER A 12 -41.33 -18.58 -15.08
N LEU A 13 -41.81 -17.48 -14.51
CA LEU A 13 -41.04 -16.26 -14.29
C LEU A 13 -39.95 -16.55 -13.25
N GLY A 14 -38.71 -16.74 -13.71
CA GLY A 14 -37.51 -16.77 -12.88
C GLY A 14 -37.25 -15.37 -12.30
N PHE A 15 -37.55 -15.19 -11.02
CA PHE A 15 -37.22 -14.00 -10.25
C PHE A 15 -35.68 -14.02 -9.99
N CYS A 16 -34.88 -13.38 -10.83
CA CYS A 16 -33.48 -13.09 -10.50
C CYS A 16 -33.47 -12.05 -9.37
N ALA A 17 -33.32 -12.49 -8.13
CA ALA A 17 -33.06 -11.60 -7.01
C ALA A 17 -31.69 -10.93 -7.25
N GLN A 18 -31.68 -9.72 -7.78
CA GLN A 18 -30.51 -8.86 -7.77
C GLN A 18 -30.29 -8.46 -6.30
N TRP A 19 -29.24 -8.97 -5.73
CA TRP A 19 -28.75 -8.51 -4.42
C TRP A 19 -28.23 -7.09 -4.62
N ALA A 20 -29.04 -6.10 -4.28
CA ALA A 20 -28.60 -4.71 -4.24
C ALA A 20 -27.59 -4.59 -3.08
N VAL A 21 -26.31 -4.42 -3.39
CA VAL A 21 -25.31 -4.00 -2.42
C VAL A 21 -25.72 -2.61 -1.95
N ALA A 22 -26.00 -2.47 -0.66
CA ALA A 22 -26.36 -1.18 -0.09
C ALA A 22 -25.20 -0.21 -0.29
N ALA A 23 -25.47 1.00 -0.80
CA ALA A 23 -24.43 2.02 -0.94
C ALA A 23 -23.76 2.29 0.42
N PRO A 24 -22.43 2.56 0.47
CA PRO A 24 -21.74 2.83 1.71
C PRO A 24 -22.36 4.03 2.41
N VAL A 25 -22.48 3.93 3.74
CA VAL A 25 -23.02 5.02 4.55
C VAL A 25 -21.98 6.16 4.58
N VAL A 26 -22.28 7.24 3.87
CA VAL A 26 -21.40 8.43 3.84
C VAL A 26 -21.41 9.08 5.23
N PRO A 27 -20.25 9.27 5.87
CA PRO A 27 -20.15 9.97 7.16
C PRO A 27 -20.83 11.33 7.14
N GLU A 28 -21.55 11.68 8.20
CA GLU A 28 -22.35 12.94 8.25
C GLU A 28 -21.49 14.18 7.96
N ARG A 29 -20.24 14.23 8.47
CA ARG A 29 -19.33 15.34 8.20
C ARG A 29 -18.98 15.48 6.71
N LEU A 30 -18.93 14.37 5.96
CA LEU A 30 -18.65 14.37 4.54
C LEU A 30 -19.84 14.85 3.69
N LEU A 31 -21.05 14.82 4.23
CA LEU A 31 -22.21 15.41 3.54
C LEU A 31 -22.11 16.94 3.41
N LYS A 32 -21.29 17.56 4.25
CA LYS A 32 -21.12 19.04 4.32
C LYS A 32 -19.90 19.56 3.58
N VAL A 33 -19.07 18.65 3.03
CA VAL A 33 -17.84 19.00 2.29
C VAL A 33 -17.84 18.34 0.93
N ASP A 34 -17.18 18.95 -0.04
CA ASP A 34 -17.07 18.45 -1.42
C ASP A 34 -15.73 17.75 -1.69
N LYS A 35 -14.81 17.75 -0.72
CA LYS A 35 -13.48 17.16 -0.86
C LYS A 35 -13.03 16.36 0.35
N LEU A 36 -12.14 15.40 0.10
CA LEU A 36 -11.30 14.69 1.06
C LEU A 36 -9.86 15.13 0.89
N VAL A 37 -9.15 15.30 1.99
CA VAL A 37 -7.72 15.63 2.00
C VAL A 37 -6.93 14.37 2.37
N TYR A 38 -6.03 13.94 1.49
CA TYR A 38 -5.19 12.77 1.68
C TYR A 38 -3.73 13.15 1.88
N CYS A 39 -3.08 12.61 2.92
CA CYS A 39 -1.63 12.69 3.12
C CYS A 39 -0.95 11.48 2.48
N SER A 40 0.13 11.72 1.73
CA SER A 40 0.94 10.68 1.08
C SER A 40 2.36 11.17 0.85
N GLY A 41 3.34 10.25 0.81
CA GLY A 41 4.73 10.54 0.43
C GLY A 41 4.90 10.79 -1.06
N MET A 42 4.09 10.14 -1.90
CA MET A 42 4.13 10.20 -3.37
C MET A 42 5.51 9.85 -3.98
N ASP A 43 6.24 8.94 -3.35
CA ASP A 43 7.62 8.59 -3.73
C ASP A 43 7.92 7.08 -3.71
N SER A 44 6.90 6.24 -3.49
CA SER A 44 7.00 4.77 -3.42
C SER A 44 6.22 4.10 -4.58
N PRO A 45 6.73 4.15 -5.83
CA PRO A 45 6.11 3.44 -6.95
C PRO A 45 6.19 1.92 -6.74
N PRO A 46 5.23 1.13 -7.25
CA PRO A 46 4.07 1.51 -8.04
C PRO A 46 2.83 1.89 -7.21
N LEU A 47 2.95 2.02 -5.88
CA LEU A 47 1.81 2.24 -4.99
C LEU A 47 1.38 3.69 -4.93
N VAL A 48 2.31 4.60 -4.67
CA VAL A 48 2.09 6.06 -4.64
C VAL A 48 3.26 6.77 -5.30
N SER A 49 3.00 7.54 -6.34
CA SER A 49 4.00 8.32 -7.06
C SER A 49 3.34 9.41 -7.91
N PHE A 50 4.14 10.18 -8.61
CA PHE A 50 3.67 11.04 -9.69
C PHE A 50 4.00 10.44 -11.05
N ASP A 51 3.15 10.70 -12.03
CA ASP A 51 3.46 10.46 -13.44
C ASP A 51 4.32 11.60 -14.02
N GLU A 52 4.67 11.50 -15.30
CA GLU A 52 5.46 12.52 -16.03
C GLU A 52 4.76 13.89 -16.08
N ALA A 53 3.42 13.92 -16.00
CA ALA A 53 2.60 15.13 -15.97
C ALA A 53 2.35 15.64 -14.53
N GLN A 54 3.09 15.14 -13.53
CA GLN A 54 2.96 15.45 -12.12
C GLN A 54 1.56 15.17 -11.55
N LYS A 55 0.86 14.17 -12.11
CA LYS A 55 -0.41 13.70 -11.57
C LYS A 55 -0.17 12.51 -10.64
N PRO A 56 -0.88 12.43 -9.52
CA PRO A 56 -0.83 11.26 -8.63
C PRO A 56 -1.15 9.98 -9.40
N LYS A 57 -0.31 8.95 -9.19
CA LYS A 57 -0.37 7.65 -9.86
C LYS A 57 0.05 6.54 -8.91
N GLY A 58 -0.65 5.42 -8.96
CA GLY A 58 -0.30 4.23 -8.19
C GLY A 58 -1.52 3.43 -7.75
N LEU A 59 -1.29 2.22 -7.24
CA LEU A 59 -2.35 1.37 -6.73
C LEU A 59 -3.12 2.06 -5.60
N THR A 60 -2.41 2.58 -4.61
CA THR A 60 -3.03 3.22 -3.45
C THR A 60 -3.67 4.56 -3.82
N VAL A 61 -3.15 5.26 -4.85
CA VAL A 61 -3.80 6.44 -5.44
C VAL A 61 -5.15 6.05 -6.05
N ASP A 62 -5.18 5.03 -6.90
CA ASP A 62 -6.41 4.55 -7.53
C ASP A 62 -7.44 4.09 -6.48
N LEU A 63 -6.98 3.37 -5.44
CA LEU A 63 -7.83 2.97 -4.31
C LEU A 63 -8.42 4.18 -3.59
N GLY A 64 -7.60 5.19 -3.28
CA GLY A 64 -8.06 6.42 -2.64
C GLY A 64 -9.09 7.19 -3.47
N LEU A 65 -8.88 7.25 -4.79
CA LEU A 65 -9.83 7.88 -5.73
C LEU A 65 -11.15 7.11 -5.78
N GLU A 66 -11.12 5.77 -5.81
CA GLU A 66 -12.34 4.95 -5.80
C GLU A 66 -13.10 5.07 -4.47
N ILE A 67 -12.38 5.16 -3.33
CA ILE A 67 -12.99 5.44 -2.02
C ILE A 67 -13.69 6.81 -2.05
N ALA A 68 -13.03 7.85 -2.52
CA ALA A 68 -13.61 9.20 -2.59
C ALA A 68 -14.86 9.23 -3.47
N LYS A 69 -14.85 8.53 -4.59
CA LYS A 69 -15.99 8.37 -5.50
C LYS A 69 -17.17 7.67 -4.82
N ARG A 70 -16.94 6.53 -4.15
CA ARG A 70 -18.00 5.78 -3.45
C ARG A 70 -18.54 6.49 -2.21
N LEU A 71 -17.77 7.41 -1.61
CA LEU A 71 -18.20 8.26 -0.51
C LEU A 71 -18.91 9.55 -0.97
N GLY A 72 -19.53 9.54 -2.14
CA GLY A 72 -20.34 10.63 -2.66
C GLY A 72 -19.59 11.56 -3.61
N ASP A 73 -18.77 10.99 -4.48
CA ASP A 73 -18.05 11.70 -5.57
C ASP A 73 -17.18 12.87 -5.06
N LYS A 74 -16.48 12.64 -3.93
CA LYS A 74 -15.64 13.67 -3.31
C LYS A 74 -14.42 13.96 -4.17
N LYS A 75 -14.10 15.24 -4.34
CA LYS A 75 -12.80 15.66 -4.88
C LYS A 75 -11.68 15.23 -3.92
N VAL A 76 -10.51 14.91 -4.46
CA VAL A 76 -9.35 14.59 -3.64
C VAL A 76 -8.31 15.69 -3.72
N GLU A 77 -7.91 16.20 -2.56
CA GLU A 77 -6.75 17.07 -2.39
C GLU A 77 -5.61 16.26 -1.80
N TRP A 78 -4.47 16.21 -2.48
CA TRP A 78 -3.29 15.51 -2.00
C TRP A 78 -2.35 16.46 -1.26
N ARG A 79 -1.94 16.07 -0.05
CA ARG A 79 -0.86 16.71 0.71
C ARG A 79 0.34 15.81 0.71
N VAL A 80 1.37 16.24 -0.02
CA VAL A 80 2.64 15.52 -0.09
C VAL A 80 3.47 15.86 1.14
N ILE A 81 3.75 14.84 1.93
CA ILE A 81 4.46 14.94 3.21
C ILE A 81 5.43 13.77 3.29
N PRO A 82 6.70 13.97 3.68
CA PRO A 82 7.63 12.85 3.89
C PRO A 82 7.01 11.78 4.79
N PHE A 83 7.26 10.50 4.48
CA PHE A 83 6.61 9.35 5.14
C PHE A 83 6.61 9.43 6.67
N SER A 84 7.74 9.83 7.28
CA SER A 84 7.87 10.02 8.73
C SER A 84 6.97 11.11 9.31
N GLY A 85 6.49 12.03 8.48
CA GLY A 85 5.58 13.12 8.84
C GLY A 85 4.09 12.77 8.68
N LEU A 86 3.73 11.65 8.03
CA LEU A 86 2.33 11.32 7.71
C LEU A 86 1.49 11.16 8.97
N LEU A 87 1.97 10.40 9.94
CA LEU A 87 1.24 10.16 11.19
C LEU A 87 1.06 11.44 12.01
N PRO A 88 2.10 12.25 12.28
CA PRO A 88 1.94 13.56 12.90
C PRO A 88 0.94 14.49 12.16
N ALA A 89 0.98 14.52 10.83
CA ALA A 89 0.07 15.35 10.03
C ALA A 89 -1.38 14.91 10.15
N LEU A 90 -1.65 13.58 10.13
CA LEU A 90 -2.98 13.04 10.35
C LEU A 90 -3.52 13.41 11.73
N LEU A 91 -2.71 13.24 12.78
CA LEU A 91 -3.08 13.57 14.16
C LEU A 91 -3.31 15.07 14.35
N ALA A 92 -2.53 15.91 13.66
CA ALA A 92 -2.71 17.36 13.61
C ALA A 92 -3.88 17.82 12.69
N ARG A 93 -4.69 16.88 12.16
CA ARG A 93 -5.84 17.15 11.28
C ARG A 93 -5.48 17.89 9.99
N GLN A 94 -4.26 17.73 9.49
CA GLN A 94 -3.85 18.31 8.22
C GLN A 94 -4.43 17.52 7.02
N CYS A 95 -4.85 16.29 7.23
CA CYS A 95 -5.58 15.47 6.27
C CYS A 95 -6.65 14.62 6.96
N ASP A 96 -7.55 14.06 6.15
CA ASP A 96 -8.61 13.15 6.60
C ASP A 96 -8.09 11.72 6.74
N MET A 97 -7.21 11.31 5.83
CA MET A 97 -6.63 9.97 5.76
C MET A 97 -5.16 10.02 5.33
N ILE A 98 -4.38 9.04 5.78
CA ILE A 98 -3.13 8.66 5.14
C ILE A 98 -3.49 7.67 4.02
N VAL A 99 -3.20 8.05 2.78
CA VAL A 99 -3.38 7.21 1.58
C VAL A 99 -2.00 6.92 1.03
N ASP A 100 -1.37 5.90 1.63
CA ASP A 100 0.01 5.49 1.39
C ASP A 100 0.16 3.99 1.70
N GLN A 101 1.37 3.43 1.57
CA GLN A 101 1.68 2.08 2.00
C GLN A 101 2.01 2.05 3.50
N LEU A 102 0.98 2.07 4.35
CA LEU A 102 1.15 2.09 5.79
C LEU A 102 1.03 0.67 6.37
N PHE A 103 2.15 0.07 6.79
CA PHE A 103 2.12 -1.24 7.45
C PHE A 103 1.35 -1.21 8.76
N ASP A 104 0.50 -2.22 8.94
CA ASP A 104 -0.32 -2.43 10.13
C ASP A 104 0.55 -2.94 11.28
N LYS A 105 0.92 -2.03 12.17
CA LYS A 105 1.79 -2.29 13.32
C LYS A 105 1.10 -1.91 14.62
N PRO A 106 1.31 -2.67 15.73
CA PRO A 106 0.70 -2.38 17.02
C PRO A 106 0.86 -0.93 17.47
N GLU A 107 2.08 -0.39 17.39
CA GLU A 107 2.37 0.98 17.81
C GLU A 107 1.65 2.06 16.96
N ARG A 108 1.33 1.77 15.71
CA ARG A 108 0.49 2.66 14.88
C ARG A 108 -0.97 2.55 15.29
N ARG A 109 -1.46 1.32 15.55
CA ARG A 109 -2.83 1.08 16.00
C ARG A 109 -3.14 1.66 17.40
N GLU A 110 -2.13 1.93 18.20
CA GLU A 110 -2.33 2.66 19.47
C GLU A 110 -2.90 4.07 19.23
N VAL A 111 -2.52 4.74 18.15
CA VAL A 111 -2.83 6.16 17.92
C VAL A 111 -3.77 6.42 16.74
N ILE A 112 -3.89 5.49 15.79
CA ILE A 112 -4.81 5.59 14.62
C ILE A 112 -5.52 4.27 14.37
N ASP A 113 -6.59 4.31 13.58
CA ASP A 113 -7.17 3.14 12.93
C ASP A 113 -6.45 2.89 11.60
N ILE A 114 -6.30 1.61 11.25
CA ILE A 114 -5.74 1.18 9.97
C ILE A 114 -6.76 0.28 9.27
N VAL A 115 -7.21 0.72 8.10
CA VAL A 115 -8.09 -0.08 7.24
C VAL A 115 -7.22 -0.78 6.20
N ASN A 116 -7.04 -2.08 6.39
CA ASN A 116 -6.15 -2.88 5.54
C ASN A 116 -6.75 -3.10 4.15
N TYR A 117 -5.88 -3.04 3.12
CA TYR A 117 -6.28 -3.27 1.74
C TYR A 117 -5.44 -4.33 1.01
N MET A 118 -4.26 -4.68 1.49
CA MET A 118 -3.45 -5.78 0.93
C MET A 118 -2.40 -6.27 1.94
N TYR A 119 -1.75 -7.38 1.63
CA TYR A 119 -0.46 -7.75 2.24
C TYR A 119 0.69 -7.13 1.47
N SER A 120 1.83 -6.97 2.13
CA SER A 120 3.12 -6.65 1.51
C SER A 120 4.25 -7.27 2.32
N SER A 121 5.45 -7.33 1.73
CA SER A 121 6.65 -7.84 2.36
C SER A 121 7.80 -6.84 2.20
N GLN A 122 8.88 -7.06 2.95
CA GLN A 122 10.10 -6.28 2.80
C GLN A 122 11.02 -6.96 1.79
N ALA A 123 11.82 -6.15 1.10
CA ALA A 123 12.82 -6.59 0.13
C ALA A 123 14.08 -5.72 0.22
N VAL A 124 15.16 -6.21 -0.37
CA VAL A 124 16.42 -5.48 -0.50
C VAL A 124 16.85 -5.50 -1.95
N VAL A 125 17.01 -4.33 -2.54
CA VAL A 125 17.51 -4.14 -3.90
C VAL A 125 19.02 -3.98 -3.86
N VAL A 126 19.69 -4.64 -4.81
CA VAL A 126 21.15 -4.62 -4.97
C VAL A 126 21.53 -4.36 -6.44
N PRO A 127 22.78 -3.96 -6.72
CA PRO A 127 23.29 -3.92 -8.09
C PRO A 127 23.20 -5.29 -8.77
N LYS A 128 22.99 -5.29 -10.09
CA LYS A 128 22.87 -6.49 -10.92
C LYS A 128 24.05 -7.44 -10.73
N GLY A 129 23.76 -8.72 -10.67
CA GLY A 129 24.71 -9.79 -10.38
C GLY A 129 25.12 -9.89 -8.91
N ASN A 130 24.50 -9.10 -8.04
CA ASN A 130 24.69 -9.15 -6.58
C ASN A 130 26.18 -9.26 -6.20
N PRO A 131 27.03 -8.27 -6.52
CA PRO A 131 28.50 -8.41 -6.44
C PRO A 131 29.01 -8.69 -5.03
N LYS A 132 28.19 -8.45 -3.99
CA LYS A 132 28.52 -8.76 -2.59
C LYS A 132 27.94 -10.11 -2.12
N GLY A 133 27.19 -10.81 -2.97
CA GLY A 133 26.61 -12.12 -2.65
C GLY A 133 25.57 -12.08 -1.51
N LEU A 134 24.85 -10.98 -1.35
CA LEU A 134 23.87 -10.76 -0.30
C LEU A 134 22.64 -11.67 -0.50
N LYS A 135 22.39 -12.61 0.41
CA LYS A 135 21.30 -13.59 0.34
C LYS A 135 20.43 -13.59 1.59
N THR A 136 20.94 -13.06 2.68
CA THR A 136 20.25 -12.95 3.98
C THR A 136 20.45 -11.57 4.55
N LEU A 137 19.65 -11.18 5.55
CA LEU A 137 19.86 -9.90 6.26
C LEU A 137 21.23 -9.86 6.95
N ALA A 138 21.73 -10.99 7.43
CA ALA A 138 23.04 -11.09 8.07
C ALA A 138 24.21 -10.80 7.12
N ASP A 139 24.04 -10.98 5.80
CA ASP A 139 25.06 -10.69 4.80
C ASP A 139 25.21 -9.17 4.56
N LEU A 140 24.25 -8.36 5.01
CA LEU A 140 24.33 -6.89 5.00
C LEU A 140 25.31 -6.34 6.04
N SER A 141 25.87 -7.20 6.93
CA SER A 141 26.86 -6.83 7.94
C SER A 141 28.01 -6.03 7.35
N ALA A 142 28.42 -4.95 8.01
CA ALA A 142 29.41 -3.96 7.58
C ALA A 142 29.07 -3.20 6.27
N GLY A 143 27.96 -3.53 5.60
CA GLY A 143 27.47 -2.84 4.40
C GLY A 143 26.76 -1.53 4.71
N LYS A 144 26.59 -0.70 3.68
CA LYS A 144 25.78 0.52 3.72
C LYS A 144 24.42 0.21 3.08
N VAL A 145 23.34 0.41 3.82
CA VAL A 145 21.98 0.16 3.34
C VAL A 145 21.15 1.45 3.41
N ALA A 146 20.65 1.89 2.26
CA ALA A 146 19.69 3.01 2.21
C ALA A 146 18.33 2.56 2.70
N VAL A 147 17.65 3.39 3.48
CA VAL A 147 16.29 3.13 3.99
C VAL A 147 15.50 4.43 4.10
N LEU A 148 14.18 4.33 3.95
CA LEU A 148 13.25 5.44 4.18
C LEU A 148 13.09 5.71 5.69
N ASN A 149 13.11 6.97 6.07
CA ASN A 149 12.88 7.41 7.46
C ASN A 149 11.47 7.03 7.94
N GLY A 150 11.37 6.41 9.13
CA GLY A 150 10.09 5.97 9.73
C GLY A 150 9.50 4.71 9.10
N SER A 151 10.18 4.09 8.14
CA SER A 151 9.73 2.87 7.46
C SER A 151 9.84 1.62 8.35
N THR A 152 9.08 0.59 8.00
CA THR A 152 9.13 -0.71 8.68
C THR A 152 10.44 -1.43 8.40
N ILE A 153 10.96 -1.35 7.17
CA ILE A 153 12.26 -1.95 6.82
C ILE A 153 13.39 -1.40 7.69
N LYS A 154 13.40 -0.08 7.95
CA LYS A 154 14.40 0.51 8.86
C LYS A 154 14.34 -0.13 10.25
N THR A 155 13.14 -0.28 10.83
CA THR A 155 12.96 -0.91 12.15
C THR A 155 13.46 -2.36 12.16
N LEU A 156 13.20 -3.13 11.11
CA LEU A 156 13.64 -4.53 11.00
C LEU A 156 15.16 -4.63 10.85
N LEU A 157 15.78 -3.73 10.09
CA LEU A 157 17.24 -3.72 9.94
C LEU A 157 17.96 -3.19 11.19
N ASP A 158 17.34 -2.30 11.97
CA ASP A 158 17.84 -1.92 13.30
C ASP A 158 17.85 -3.15 14.25
N ALA A 159 16.78 -3.95 14.25
CA ALA A 159 16.70 -5.18 15.04
C ALA A 159 17.72 -6.24 14.58
N GLU A 160 17.95 -6.35 13.26
CA GLU A 160 19.02 -7.22 12.73
C GLU A 160 20.41 -6.75 13.17
N ASN A 161 20.66 -5.44 13.24
CA ASN A 161 21.91 -4.89 13.79
C ASN A 161 22.16 -5.30 15.26
N GLU A 162 21.09 -5.38 16.08
CA GLU A 162 21.21 -5.93 17.44
C GLU A 162 21.58 -7.42 17.43
N THR A 163 21.00 -8.19 16.48
CA THR A 163 21.32 -9.62 16.27
C THR A 163 22.77 -9.81 15.84
N LEU A 164 23.24 -9.01 14.90
CA LEU A 164 24.64 -9.02 14.45
C LEU A 164 25.61 -8.71 15.60
N ALA A 165 25.29 -7.67 16.40
CA ALA A 165 26.13 -7.30 17.54
C ALA A 165 26.23 -8.44 18.59
N LYS A 166 25.12 -9.11 18.90
CA LYS A 166 25.12 -10.31 19.79
C LYS A 166 25.94 -11.46 19.23
N ALA A 167 26.02 -11.58 17.88
CA ALA A 167 26.83 -12.57 17.19
C ALA A 167 28.31 -12.16 16.98
N GLY A 168 28.72 -11.00 17.52
CA GLY A 168 30.07 -10.47 17.35
C GLY A 168 30.40 -9.99 15.92
N LYS A 169 29.38 -9.77 15.09
CA LYS A 169 29.52 -9.26 13.73
C LYS A 169 29.36 -7.75 13.71
N PRO A 170 30.07 -7.02 12.80
CA PRO A 170 29.89 -5.59 12.66
C PRO A 170 28.48 -5.26 12.18
N PRO A 171 27.83 -4.19 12.70
CA PRO A 171 26.52 -3.78 12.24
C PRO A 171 26.57 -3.23 10.80
N MET A 172 25.44 -3.32 10.09
CA MET A 172 25.25 -2.58 8.85
C MET A 172 25.09 -1.09 9.14
N LYS A 173 25.57 -0.23 8.26
CA LYS A 173 25.37 1.21 8.33
C LYS A 173 24.08 1.59 7.61
N LEU A 174 23.01 1.90 8.36
CA LEU A 174 21.77 2.42 7.78
C LEU A 174 21.95 3.89 7.39
N VAL A 175 21.75 4.19 6.10
CA VAL A 175 21.74 5.55 5.56
C VAL A 175 20.29 5.93 5.34
N VAL A 176 19.81 6.86 6.18
CA VAL A 176 18.38 7.21 6.25
C VAL A 176 18.08 8.37 5.33
N TYR A 177 17.08 8.20 4.48
CA TYR A 177 16.57 9.21 3.55
C TYR A 177 15.12 9.58 3.90
N ASN A 178 14.69 10.78 3.51
CA ASN A 178 13.32 11.24 3.72
C ASN A 178 12.40 10.91 2.53
N SER A 179 12.94 10.33 1.48
CA SER A 179 12.23 9.91 0.27
C SER A 179 12.78 8.56 -0.20
N ASP A 180 11.89 7.65 -0.63
CA ASP A 180 12.27 6.38 -1.25
C ASP A 180 13.03 6.60 -2.57
N THR A 181 12.66 7.62 -3.32
CA THR A 181 13.37 8.00 -4.55
C THR A 181 14.82 8.35 -4.27
N ASP A 182 15.11 9.15 -3.22
CA ASP A 182 16.49 9.51 -2.85
C ASP A 182 17.28 8.29 -2.34
N ALA A 183 16.63 7.40 -1.57
CA ALA A 183 17.24 6.16 -1.11
C ALA A 183 17.64 5.25 -2.29
N PHE A 184 16.77 5.10 -3.29
CA PHE A 184 17.09 4.37 -4.51
C PHE A 184 18.18 5.07 -5.34
N GLN A 185 18.15 6.40 -5.47
CA GLN A 185 19.21 7.15 -6.17
C GLN A 185 20.58 6.93 -5.54
N ALA A 186 20.67 6.84 -4.20
CA ALA A 186 21.93 6.55 -3.52
C ALA A 186 22.49 5.16 -3.90
N LEU A 187 21.64 4.15 -4.09
CA LEU A 187 22.03 2.86 -4.65
C LEU A 187 22.52 3.02 -6.10
N ARG A 188 21.76 3.74 -6.93
CA ARG A 188 22.08 3.93 -8.35
C ARG A 188 23.45 4.57 -8.61
N ILE A 189 23.87 5.49 -7.74
CA ILE A 189 25.18 6.13 -7.83
C ILE A 189 26.24 5.48 -6.93
N SER A 190 25.98 4.28 -6.42
CA SER A 190 26.90 3.48 -5.60
C SER A 190 27.37 4.16 -4.29
N GLN A 191 26.56 5.05 -3.72
CA GLN A 191 26.79 5.61 -2.38
C GLN A 191 26.52 4.59 -1.27
N VAL A 192 25.62 3.65 -1.55
CA VAL A 192 25.24 2.53 -0.68
C VAL A 192 25.38 1.21 -1.43
N ASP A 193 25.41 0.11 -0.70
CA ASP A 193 25.58 -1.24 -1.23
C ASP A 193 24.22 -1.90 -1.55
N ALA A 194 23.17 -1.47 -0.84
CA ALA A 194 21.83 -2.01 -0.96
C ALA A 194 20.78 -0.93 -0.60
N TYR A 195 19.55 -1.15 -1.06
CA TYR A 195 18.38 -0.34 -0.72
C TYR A 195 17.30 -1.24 -0.14
N GLY A 196 16.94 -1.00 1.13
CA GLY A 196 15.85 -1.70 1.81
C GLY A 196 14.53 -0.99 1.58
N THR A 197 13.53 -1.73 1.08
CA THR A 197 12.20 -1.22 0.73
C THR A 197 11.14 -2.32 0.80
N THR A 198 10.02 -2.17 0.11
CA THR A 198 8.97 -3.18 -0.04
C THR A 198 9.14 -3.97 -1.33
N VAL A 199 8.52 -5.15 -1.41
CA VAL A 199 8.62 -6.03 -2.61
C VAL A 199 8.07 -5.33 -3.86
N GLU A 200 7.01 -4.54 -3.73
CA GLU A 200 6.39 -3.83 -4.86
C GLU A 200 7.34 -2.75 -5.42
N THR A 201 7.94 -1.97 -4.53
CA THR A 201 8.90 -0.92 -4.92
C THR A 201 10.20 -1.53 -5.44
N ALA A 202 10.70 -2.62 -4.83
CA ALA A 202 11.84 -3.37 -5.32
C ALA A 202 11.60 -3.92 -6.73
N GLY A 203 10.45 -4.58 -6.94
CA GLY A 203 10.05 -5.09 -8.24
C GLY A 203 9.91 -4.00 -9.30
N TYR A 204 9.36 -2.85 -8.93
CA TYR A 204 9.24 -1.70 -9.83
C TYR A 204 10.61 -1.22 -10.31
N TYR A 205 11.57 -1.02 -9.42
CA TYR A 205 12.91 -0.54 -9.79
C TYR A 205 13.73 -1.59 -10.55
N ALA A 206 13.59 -2.87 -10.18
CA ALA A 206 14.22 -3.96 -10.92
C ALA A 206 13.65 -4.08 -12.34
N ALA A 207 12.33 -3.92 -12.53
CA ALA A 207 11.72 -3.93 -13.85
C ALA A 207 12.06 -2.69 -14.70
N MET A 208 12.22 -1.52 -14.06
CA MET A 208 12.60 -0.28 -14.73
C MET A 208 14.05 -0.31 -15.27
N ALA A 209 14.95 -1.02 -14.59
CA ALA A 209 16.37 -1.10 -14.95
C ALA A 209 16.92 -2.52 -14.72
N PRO A 210 16.45 -3.53 -15.48
CA PRO A 210 16.73 -4.96 -15.23
C PRO A 210 18.22 -5.32 -15.42
N ASP A 211 18.96 -4.51 -16.16
CA ASP A 211 20.41 -4.68 -16.36
C ASP A 211 21.26 -4.03 -15.25
N LEU A 212 20.63 -3.25 -14.36
CA LEU A 212 21.35 -2.50 -13.32
C LEU A 212 21.05 -2.99 -11.91
N PHE A 213 19.83 -3.53 -11.66
CA PHE A 213 19.36 -3.87 -10.32
C PHE A 213 18.63 -5.20 -10.29
N GLU A 214 18.64 -5.83 -9.12
CA GLU A 214 17.88 -7.05 -8.82
C GLU A 214 17.56 -7.13 -7.31
N GLU A 215 16.65 -8.03 -6.93
CA GLU A 215 16.45 -8.40 -5.52
C GLU A 215 17.67 -9.17 -5.01
N GLY A 216 18.26 -8.69 -3.89
CA GLY A 216 19.41 -9.32 -3.26
C GLY A 216 19.04 -10.30 -2.16
N VAL A 217 18.05 -9.97 -1.35
CA VAL A 217 17.55 -10.80 -0.24
C VAL A 217 16.11 -11.20 -0.55
N PRO A 218 15.75 -12.49 -0.43
CA PRO A 218 14.36 -12.93 -0.61
C PRO A 218 13.38 -12.15 0.26
N ALA A 219 12.17 -11.94 -0.24
CA ALA A 219 11.11 -11.24 0.48
C ALA A 219 10.88 -11.80 1.89
N PHE A 220 10.71 -10.93 2.87
CA PHE A 220 10.53 -11.30 4.29
C PHE A 220 9.51 -10.39 4.98
N SER A 221 9.05 -10.81 6.17
CA SER A 221 8.11 -10.02 6.99
C SER A 221 6.83 -9.62 6.24
N ARG A 222 6.06 -10.62 5.78
CA ARG A 222 4.74 -10.40 5.16
C ARG A 222 3.77 -9.81 6.20
N ILE A 223 3.32 -8.58 5.99
CA ILE A 223 2.53 -7.79 6.93
C ILE A 223 1.34 -7.17 6.18
N LEU A 224 0.20 -7.02 6.85
CA LEU A 224 -0.92 -6.22 6.35
C LEU A 224 -0.50 -4.77 6.16
N THR A 225 -0.98 -4.16 5.10
CA THR A 225 -0.82 -2.72 4.83
C THR A 225 -2.18 -2.08 4.60
N GLY A 226 -2.32 -0.83 4.96
CA GLY A 226 -3.62 -0.16 4.97
C GLY A 226 -3.54 1.35 4.89
N LEU A 227 -4.72 1.95 4.97
CA LEU A 227 -4.98 3.38 5.01
C LEU A 227 -5.10 3.82 6.47
N GLY A 228 -4.50 4.95 6.84
CA GLY A 228 -4.55 5.47 8.20
C GLY A 228 -5.69 6.47 8.39
N ILE A 229 -6.48 6.31 9.47
CA ILE A 229 -7.59 7.19 9.83
C ILE A 229 -7.48 7.51 11.33
N ARG A 230 -7.89 8.71 11.75
CA ARG A 230 -7.89 9.06 13.17
C ARG A 230 -8.91 8.22 13.94
N LYS A 231 -8.58 7.83 15.17
CA LYS A 231 -9.48 7.10 16.06
C LYS A 231 -10.75 7.88 16.45
N ASP A 232 -10.70 9.19 16.38
CA ASP A 232 -11.86 10.05 16.68
C ASP A 232 -12.78 10.27 15.45
N ASP A 233 -12.56 9.52 14.36
CA ASP A 233 -13.41 9.48 13.17
C ASP A 233 -13.87 8.05 12.82
N PRO A 234 -14.55 7.35 13.75
CA PRO A 234 -14.96 5.96 13.54
C PRO A 234 -15.96 5.80 12.38
N GLN A 235 -16.69 6.85 12.04
CA GLN A 235 -17.63 6.82 10.90
C GLN A 235 -16.85 6.73 9.58
N LEU A 236 -15.74 7.46 9.45
CA LEU A 236 -14.89 7.36 8.25
C LEU A 236 -14.20 5.99 8.19
N THR A 237 -13.70 5.48 9.33
CA THR A 237 -13.12 4.14 9.41
C THR A 237 -14.11 3.08 8.92
N ALA A 238 -15.34 3.07 9.44
CA ALA A 238 -16.39 2.13 9.03
C ALA A 238 -16.77 2.28 7.55
N ALA A 239 -16.92 3.52 7.07
CA ALA A 239 -17.27 3.78 5.67
C ALA A 239 -16.17 3.29 4.70
N VAL A 240 -14.90 3.50 5.01
CA VAL A 240 -13.78 3.02 4.19
C VAL A 240 -13.69 1.50 4.23
N GLN A 241 -13.90 0.86 5.39
CA GLN A 241 -13.99 -0.60 5.49
C GLN A 241 -15.10 -1.17 4.62
N GLN A 242 -16.29 -0.54 4.65
CA GLN A 242 -17.42 -0.94 3.81
C GLN A 242 -17.07 -0.80 2.33
N VAL A 243 -16.48 0.33 1.90
CA VAL A 243 -16.08 0.53 0.50
C VAL A 243 -15.13 -0.56 0.02
N ILE A 244 -14.11 -0.93 0.81
CA ILE A 244 -13.19 -2.01 0.44
C ILE A 244 -13.92 -3.36 0.38
N GLY A 245 -14.84 -3.63 1.32
CA GLY A 245 -15.70 -4.81 1.31
C GLY A 245 -16.59 -4.89 0.06
N ASP A 246 -17.20 -3.78 -0.33
CA ASP A 246 -18.02 -3.67 -1.54
C ASP A 246 -17.18 -3.88 -2.81
N MET A 247 -15.98 -3.31 -2.86
CA MET A 247 -15.03 -3.52 -3.96
C MET A 247 -14.61 -4.99 -4.10
N ARG A 248 -14.45 -5.71 -2.98
CA ARG A 248 -14.19 -7.15 -3.00
C ARG A 248 -15.40 -7.93 -3.54
N SER A 249 -16.60 -7.53 -3.15
CA SER A 249 -17.83 -8.19 -3.55
C SER A 249 -18.18 -7.97 -5.03
N ASP A 250 -17.92 -6.79 -5.57
CA ASP A 250 -18.23 -6.44 -6.97
C ASP A 250 -17.08 -6.75 -7.94
N GLY A 251 -15.92 -7.22 -7.45
CA GLY A 251 -14.76 -7.61 -8.23
C GLY A 251 -13.82 -6.45 -8.61
N SER A 252 -14.17 -5.19 -8.31
CA SER A 252 -13.33 -4.04 -8.65
C SER A 252 -12.01 -4.02 -7.86
N TYR A 253 -11.99 -4.60 -6.66
CA TYR A 253 -10.77 -4.79 -5.88
C TYR A 253 -9.76 -5.70 -6.61
N SER A 254 -10.20 -6.86 -7.10
CA SER A 254 -9.33 -7.78 -7.87
C SER A 254 -8.85 -7.16 -9.18
N GLN A 255 -9.70 -6.37 -9.84
CA GLN A 255 -9.31 -5.62 -11.04
C GLN A 255 -8.24 -4.57 -10.73
N LEU A 256 -8.37 -3.87 -9.61
CA LEU A 256 -7.38 -2.88 -9.14
C LEU A 256 -6.01 -3.54 -8.89
N LEU A 257 -5.96 -4.64 -8.14
CA LEU A 257 -4.71 -5.36 -7.86
C LEU A 257 -4.09 -5.94 -9.14
N GLY A 258 -4.93 -6.49 -10.04
CA GLY A 258 -4.48 -6.99 -11.34
C GLY A 258 -3.89 -5.90 -12.23
N LYS A 259 -4.48 -4.71 -12.26
CA LYS A 259 -3.97 -3.54 -12.99
C LYS A 259 -2.52 -3.19 -12.60
N TRP A 260 -2.20 -3.36 -11.31
CA TRP A 260 -0.91 -3.01 -10.75
C TRP A 260 0.03 -4.20 -10.54
N HIS A 261 -0.35 -5.39 -11.02
CA HIS A 261 0.43 -6.63 -10.97
C HIS A 261 0.81 -7.09 -9.54
N VAL A 262 -0.06 -6.82 -8.57
CA VAL A 262 0.09 -7.22 -7.16
C VAL A 262 -1.04 -8.17 -6.71
N ALA A 263 -1.58 -8.96 -7.61
CA ALA A 263 -2.68 -9.88 -7.33
C ALA A 263 -2.34 -10.98 -6.30
N SER A 264 -1.06 -11.27 -6.06
CA SER A 264 -0.59 -12.19 -5.00
C SER A 264 -0.74 -11.64 -3.58
N ASP A 265 -0.98 -10.34 -3.44
CA ASP A 265 -1.00 -9.63 -2.16
C ASP A 265 -2.42 -9.35 -1.66
N THR A 266 -3.41 -10.07 -2.22
CA THR A 266 -4.82 -9.97 -1.83
C THR A 266 -5.03 -10.23 -0.34
N LEU A 267 -6.04 -9.57 0.22
CA LEU A 267 -6.65 -9.99 1.48
C LEU A 267 -7.45 -11.27 1.25
N ASP A 268 -7.30 -12.25 2.14
CA ASP A 268 -8.06 -13.51 2.12
C ASP A 268 -9.56 -13.29 2.40
#